data_1e412f75a79d0c14c5ea69b226dfa10b
#
_entry.id   1e412f75a79d0c14c5ea69b226dfa10b
#
_cell.length_a   1.000
_cell.length_b   1.000
_cell.length_c   1.000
_cell.angle_alpha   90.00
_cell.angle_beta   90.00
_cell.angle_gamma   90.00
#
_symmetry.space_group_name_H-M   'P 1'
#
loop_
_entity.id
_entity.type
_entity.pdbx_description
1 polymer ?
#
loop_
_entity_poly.entity_id
_entity_poly.type
_entity_poly.pdbx_seq_one_letter_code
_entity_poly.pdbx_strand_id
1 'polypeptide(L)'
;MARSFKRPDEAAMQRVFARTSGGAAEVVLRLAWLQGLHRAEITALRWDQVDFAGRALLLPDRTIPLDPSAEACLRAWYVRCAGNPECVAVSDRDQTPMRPESVSRLARQALNSEGLALSLLDLRRDFILRQIEAHGWSYAAQVSGVAAAALREEFLPRLRAANTLPEAPKVGRDEREYLLWRIIQQEGSSPAGLALWM
;
A
#
# COMPACT_ATOMS: atom_id res chain seq x y z
N MET A 1 -18.77 -8.75 13.28
CA MET A 1 -19.08 -8.00 12.05
C MET A 1 -17.79 -7.48 11.44
N ALA A 2 -17.43 -7.91 10.25
CA ALA A 2 -16.27 -7.38 9.54
C ALA A 2 -16.52 -5.90 9.22
N ARG A 3 -15.61 -5.03 9.66
CA ARG A 3 -15.72 -3.58 9.43
C ARG A 3 -15.67 -3.33 7.92
N SER A 4 -16.70 -2.68 7.38
CA SER A 4 -16.73 -2.36 5.95
C SER A 4 -15.51 -1.50 5.61
N PHE A 5 -14.67 -1.98 4.71
CA PHE A 5 -13.54 -1.24 4.16
C PHE A 5 -14.09 -0.11 3.27
N LYS A 6 -13.65 1.11 3.51
CA LYS A 6 -13.94 2.26 2.65
C LYS A 6 -12.68 2.62 1.88
N ARG A 7 -12.80 2.68 0.57
CA ARG A 7 -11.72 3.17 -0.29
C ARG A 7 -11.60 4.69 -0.09
N PRO A 8 -10.40 5.24 0.15
CA PRO A 8 -10.23 6.68 0.25
C PRO A 8 -10.51 7.35 -1.10
N ASP A 9 -11.20 8.48 -1.07
CA ASP A 9 -11.32 9.36 -2.23
C ASP A 9 -9.98 10.06 -2.49
N GLU A 10 -9.50 10.00 -3.72
CA GLU A 10 -8.19 10.53 -4.09
C GLU A 10 -8.11 12.05 -3.90
N ALA A 11 -9.15 12.79 -4.30
CA ALA A 11 -9.19 14.24 -4.13
C ALA A 11 -9.17 14.63 -2.65
N ALA A 12 -9.87 13.87 -1.79
CA ALA A 12 -9.83 14.08 -0.34
C ALA A 12 -8.43 13.77 0.22
N MET A 13 -7.75 12.71 -0.23
CA MET A 13 -6.38 12.42 0.19
C MET A 13 -5.41 13.52 -0.23
N GLN A 14 -5.56 14.10 -1.42
CA GLN A 14 -4.75 15.25 -1.84
C GLN A 14 -4.92 16.45 -0.93
N ARG A 15 -6.15 16.75 -0.47
CA ARG A 15 -6.40 17.81 0.53
C ARG A 15 -5.72 17.50 1.86
N VAL A 16 -5.78 16.24 2.32
CA VAL A 16 -5.06 15.81 3.53
C VAL A 16 -3.56 16.04 3.38
N PHE A 17 -2.95 15.65 2.26
CA PHE A 17 -1.52 15.89 2.01
C PHE A 17 -1.18 17.37 1.94
N ALA A 18 -1.97 18.19 1.28
CA ALA A 18 -1.76 19.64 1.23
C ALA A 18 -1.77 20.25 2.64
N ARG A 19 -2.68 19.81 3.51
CA ARG A 19 -2.79 20.29 4.89
C ARG A 19 -1.67 19.79 5.81
N THR A 20 -1.14 18.61 5.56
CA THR A 20 -0.09 17.99 6.38
C THR A 20 1.32 18.18 5.79
N SER A 21 1.43 18.97 4.73
CA SER A 21 2.64 19.16 3.95
C SER A 21 3.88 19.51 4.82
N GLY A 22 4.95 18.79 4.58
CA GLY A 22 6.23 18.93 5.28
C GLY A 22 6.24 18.38 6.72
N GLY A 23 5.16 17.81 7.24
CA GLY A 23 5.08 17.26 8.60
C GLY A 23 5.16 15.75 8.68
N ALA A 24 5.35 15.24 9.89
CA ALA A 24 5.35 13.79 10.18
C ALA A 24 4.05 13.10 9.75
N ALA A 25 2.92 13.81 9.81
CA ALA A 25 1.63 13.26 9.38
C ALA A 25 1.62 12.93 7.89
N GLU A 26 2.18 13.79 7.04
CA GLU A 26 2.30 13.51 5.60
C GLU A 26 3.13 12.25 5.35
N VAL A 27 4.29 12.14 5.98
CA VAL A 27 5.17 10.98 5.86
C VAL A 27 4.45 9.69 6.24
N VAL A 28 3.81 9.67 7.41
CA VAL A 28 3.05 8.51 7.91
C VAL A 28 1.94 8.11 6.95
N LEU A 29 1.18 9.07 6.44
CA LEU A 29 0.07 8.81 5.54
C LEU A 29 0.52 8.31 4.17
N ARG A 30 1.60 8.87 3.60
CA ARG A 30 2.17 8.41 2.33
C ARG A 30 2.76 7.01 2.46
N LEU A 31 3.47 6.71 3.54
CA LEU A 31 3.98 5.37 3.81
C LEU A 31 2.87 4.33 3.94
N ALA A 32 1.73 4.69 4.54
CA ALA A 32 0.60 3.77 4.65
C ALA A 32 -0.18 3.62 3.34
N TRP A 33 -0.45 4.71 2.61
CA TRP A 33 -1.34 4.73 1.46
C TRP A 33 -0.63 4.42 0.14
N LEU A 34 0.61 4.92 -0.05
CA LEU A 34 1.37 4.75 -1.29
C LEU A 34 2.37 3.59 -1.23
N GLN A 35 2.80 3.20 -0.03
CA GLN A 35 3.77 2.12 0.18
C GLN A 35 3.18 0.91 0.93
N GLY A 36 1.94 1.03 1.41
CA GLY A 36 1.24 -0.06 2.08
C GLY A 36 1.86 -0.50 3.40
N LEU A 37 2.63 0.34 4.08
CA LEU A 37 3.27 -0.03 5.33
C LEU A 37 2.26 -0.13 6.48
N HIS A 38 2.43 -1.14 7.32
CA HIS A 38 1.71 -1.26 8.59
C HIS A 38 2.29 -0.30 9.64
N ARG A 39 1.49 0.10 10.63
CA ARG A 39 1.94 1.04 11.68
C ARG A 39 3.24 0.62 12.37
N ALA A 40 3.44 -0.68 12.60
CA ALA A 40 4.67 -1.18 13.21
C ALA A 40 5.88 -1.05 12.25
N GLU A 41 5.68 -1.28 10.96
CA GLU A 41 6.71 -1.08 9.94
C GLU A 41 7.06 0.40 9.80
N ILE A 42 6.05 1.30 9.81
CA ILE A 42 6.28 2.74 9.77
C ILE A 42 7.15 3.20 10.96
N THR A 43 6.85 2.70 12.17
CA THR A 43 7.62 3.09 13.37
C THR A 43 9.02 2.47 13.41
N ALA A 44 9.21 1.30 12.80
CA ALA A 44 10.49 0.61 12.74
C ALA A 44 11.35 1.03 11.55
N LEU A 45 10.79 1.78 10.57
CA LEU A 45 11.48 2.16 9.35
C LEU A 45 12.68 3.07 9.65
N ARG A 46 13.84 2.66 9.13
CA ARG A 46 15.10 3.38 9.26
C ARG A 46 15.50 4.02 7.93
N TRP A 47 16.32 5.05 7.98
CA TRP A 47 16.79 5.73 6.77
C TRP A 47 17.71 4.87 5.90
N ASP A 48 18.45 3.94 6.49
CA ASP A 48 19.28 2.97 5.76
C ASP A 48 18.45 1.95 4.94
N GLN A 49 17.15 1.86 5.22
CA GLN A 49 16.19 1.05 4.45
C GLN A 49 15.51 1.84 3.31
N VAL A 50 15.78 3.13 3.19
CA VAL A 50 15.23 3.99 2.13
C VAL A 50 16.30 4.15 1.04
N ASP A 51 16.24 3.30 0.03
CA ASP A 51 17.15 3.37 -1.12
C ASP A 51 16.62 4.39 -2.14
N PHE A 52 17.11 5.62 -2.03
CA PHE A 52 16.75 6.67 -2.97
C PHE A 52 17.36 6.48 -4.37
N ALA A 53 18.48 5.78 -4.49
CA ALA A 53 19.14 5.51 -5.77
C ALA A 53 18.40 4.40 -6.54
N GLY A 54 18.09 3.30 -5.85
CA GLY A 54 17.31 2.21 -6.39
C GLY A 54 15.79 2.47 -6.38
N ARG A 55 15.35 3.59 -5.79
CA ARG A 55 13.94 3.98 -5.66
C ARG A 55 13.08 2.88 -5.01
N ALA A 56 13.53 2.41 -3.85
CA ALA A 56 12.90 1.30 -3.15
C ALA A 56 12.94 1.46 -1.62
N LEU A 57 12.00 0.84 -0.93
CA LEU A 57 12.09 0.55 0.49
C LEU A 57 12.60 -0.89 0.67
N LEU A 58 13.68 -1.04 1.42
CA LEU A 58 14.34 -2.32 1.70
C LEU A 58 13.90 -2.82 3.07
N LEU A 59 12.75 -3.49 3.15
CA LEU A 59 12.27 -4.08 4.39
C LEU A 59 12.93 -5.44 4.64
N PRO A 60 12.96 -5.96 5.88
CA PRO A 60 13.63 -7.22 6.20
C PRO A 60 13.10 -8.43 5.42
N ASP A 61 11.84 -8.40 5.03
CA ASP A 61 11.13 -9.50 4.37
C ASP A 61 10.79 -9.23 2.89
N ARG A 62 10.91 -7.98 2.43
CA ARG A 62 10.53 -7.58 1.07
C ARG A 62 11.10 -6.24 0.64
N THR A 63 11.10 -6.03 -0.67
CA THR A 63 11.42 -4.74 -1.30
C THR A 63 10.16 -4.15 -1.92
N ILE A 64 9.91 -2.85 -1.68
CA ILE A 64 8.75 -2.13 -2.21
C ILE A 64 9.26 -0.98 -3.08
N PRO A 65 8.89 -0.92 -4.38
CA PRO A 65 9.21 0.24 -5.22
C PRO A 65 8.65 1.53 -4.63
N LEU A 66 9.45 2.59 -4.58
CA LEU A 66 9.01 3.89 -4.08
C LEU A 66 8.10 4.60 -5.10
N ASP A 67 6.91 4.96 -4.66
CA ASP A 67 6.06 5.89 -5.38
C ASP A 67 6.76 7.26 -5.49
N PRO A 68 6.74 7.92 -6.66
CA PRO A 68 7.44 9.19 -6.87
C PRO A 68 7.04 10.28 -5.88
N SER A 69 5.79 10.32 -5.48
CA SER A 69 5.23 11.30 -4.55
C SER A 69 5.65 11.00 -3.10
N ALA A 70 5.75 9.71 -2.73
CA ALA A 70 6.32 9.28 -1.45
C ALA A 70 7.83 9.54 -1.41
N GLU A 71 8.56 9.29 -2.49
CA GLU A 71 9.99 9.58 -2.60
C GLU A 71 10.27 11.08 -2.37
N ALA A 72 9.55 11.95 -3.07
CA ALA A 72 9.72 13.41 -2.92
C ALA A 72 9.46 13.87 -1.47
N CYS A 73 8.41 13.35 -0.85
CA CYS A 73 8.11 13.62 0.57
C CYS A 73 9.23 13.13 1.50
N LEU A 74 9.71 11.89 1.30
CA LEU A 74 10.79 11.33 2.13
C LEU A 74 12.11 12.09 1.97
N ARG A 75 12.46 12.54 0.77
CA ARG A 75 13.65 13.40 0.55
C ARG A 75 13.55 14.72 1.30
N ALA A 76 12.41 15.41 1.21
CA ALA A 76 12.18 16.65 1.94
C ALA A 76 12.21 16.44 3.45
N TRP A 77 11.62 15.34 3.92
CA TRP A 77 11.61 14.96 5.32
C TRP A 77 13.00 14.60 5.86
N TYR A 78 13.80 13.89 5.07
CA TYR A 78 15.19 13.55 5.41
C TYR A 78 16.03 14.80 5.69
N VAL A 79 15.92 15.81 4.84
CA VAL A 79 16.61 17.10 5.02
C VAL A 79 16.16 17.79 6.31
N ARG A 80 14.85 17.75 6.61
CA ARG A 80 14.28 18.35 7.82
C ARG A 80 14.72 17.63 9.10
N CYS A 81 14.89 16.30 9.02
CA CYS A 81 15.27 15.44 10.16
C CYS A 81 16.77 15.20 10.26
N ALA A 82 17.62 16.07 9.71
CA ALA A 82 19.08 15.91 9.66
C ALA A 82 19.75 15.69 11.03
N GLY A 83 19.04 15.95 12.14
CA GLY A 83 19.49 15.68 13.51
C GLY A 83 19.17 14.29 14.05
N ASN A 84 18.35 13.48 13.34
CA ASN A 84 18.05 12.10 13.73
C ASN A 84 18.25 11.16 12.54
N PRO A 85 19.46 10.59 12.37
CA PRO A 85 19.83 9.81 11.20
C PRO A 85 19.25 8.38 11.21
N GLU A 86 18.57 7.95 12.27
CA GLU A 86 18.16 6.54 12.37
C GLU A 86 16.75 6.30 11.91
N CYS A 87 15.76 6.97 12.50
CA CYS A 87 14.35 6.67 12.29
C CYS A 87 13.69 7.63 11.31
N VAL A 88 12.81 7.09 10.44
CA VAL A 88 11.99 7.88 9.51
C VAL A 88 10.80 8.51 10.23
N ALA A 89 10.11 7.73 11.07
CA ALA A 89 8.93 8.18 11.80
C ALA A 89 9.30 8.85 13.11
N VAL A 90 9.56 10.15 13.05
CA VAL A 90 9.87 10.98 14.22
C VAL A 90 8.85 12.09 14.42
N SER A 91 8.76 12.60 15.66
CA SER A 91 7.87 13.69 16.04
C SER A 91 8.29 15.01 15.40
N ASP A 92 7.33 15.82 14.94
CA ASP A 92 7.60 17.18 14.41
C ASP A 92 8.23 18.11 15.44
N ARG A 93 7.96 17.88 16.73
CA ARG A 93 8.33 18.78 17.80
C ARG A 93 9.78 18.63 18.26
N ASP A 94 10.20 17.39 18.49
CA ASP A 94 11.45 17.06 19.16
C ASP A 94 12.27 15.99 18.43
N GLN A 95 11.78 15.58 17.28
CA GLN A 95 12.37 14.53 16.41
C GLN A 95 12.67 13.21 17.13
N THR A 96 11.93 12.92 18.20
CA THR A 96 12.01 11.62 18.86
C THR A 96 11.24 10.56 18.07
N PRO A 97 11.72 9.28 18.05
CA PRO A 97 11.02 8.19 17.40
C PRO A 97 9.60 8.03 17.93
N MET A 98 8.64 7.93 17.01
CA MET A 98 7.23 7.78 17.38
C MET A 98 6.90 6.34 17.75
N ARG A 99 6.00 6.18 18.72
CA ARG A 99 5.39 4.89 19.05
C ARG A 99 4.23 4.58 18.10
N PRO A 100 3.87 3.28 17.90
CA PRO A 100 2.77 2.87 17.00
C PRO A 100 1.44 3.56 17.30
N GLU A 101 1.14 3.81 18.58
CA GLU A 101 -0.08 4.51 19.01
C GLU A 101 -0.07 5.98 18.59
N SER A 102 1.09 6.62 18.66
CA SER A 102 1.28 8.02 18.24
C SER A 102 1.12 8.15 16.73
N VAL A 103 1.70 7.24 15.95
CA VAL A 103 1.52 7.14 14.48
C VAL A 103 0.05 6.97 14.12
N SER A 104 -0.67 6.07 14.79
CA SER A 104 -2.10 5.84 14.56
C SER A 104 -2.96 7.04 14.91
N ARG A 105 -2.63 7.73 16.01
CA ARG A 105 -3.34 8.94 16.46
C ARG A 105 -3.11 10.09 15.48
N LEU A 106 -1.86 10.33 15.08
CA LEU A 106 -1.48 11.37 14.13
C LEU A 106 -2.20 11.21 12.79
N ALA A 107 -2.17 10.00 12.22
CA ALA A 107 -2.88 9.70 10.99
C ALA A 107 -4.40 9.93 11.10
N ARG A 108 -5.01 9.47 12.22
CA ARG A 108 -6.45 9.67 12.45
C ARG A 108 -6.82 11.15 12.56
N GLN A 109 -6.01 11.94 13.26
CA GLN A 109 -6.25 13.38 13.36
C GLN A 109 -6.20 14.06 12.00
N ALA A 110 -5.19 13.75 11.19
CA ALA A 110 -5.03 14.29 9.85
C ALA A 110 -6.19 13.88 8.92
N LEU A 111 -6.61 12.62 8.93
CA LEU A 111 -7.73 12.14 8.13
C LEU A 111 -9.06 12.76 8.56
N ASN A 112 -9.31 12.84 9.87
CA ASN A 112 -10.54 13.42 10.42
C ASN A 112 -10.65 14.92 10.11
N SER A 113 -9.54 15.66 9.97
CA SER A 113 -9.58 17.10 9.64
C SER A 113 -10.17 17.38 8.25
N GLU A 114 -10.21 16.36 7.37
CA GLU A 114 -10.84 16.39 6.07
C GLU A 114 -12.12 15.53 6.02
N GLY A 115 -12.68 15.17 7.17
CA GLY A 115 -13.92 14.39 7.29
C GLY A 115 -13.77 12.92 6.90
N LEU A 116 -12.55 12.41 6.76
CA LEU A 116 -12.28 11.02 6.39
C LEU A 116 -12.26 10.12 7.62
N ALA A 117 -13.31 9.34 7.84
CA ALA A 117 -13.39 8.34 8.90
C ALA A 117 -12.62 7.06 8.53
N LEU A 118 -11.31 7.20 8.25
CA LEU A 118 -10.41 6.13 7.83
C LEU A 118 -9.33 5.88 8.88
N SER A 119 -8.70 4.71 8.80
CA SER A 119 -7.53 4.32 9.60
C SER A 119 -6.34 4.01 8.70
N LEU A 120 -5.14 3.88 9.30
CA LEU A 120 -3.95 3.39 8.56
C LEU A 120 -4.18 2.02 7.93
N LEU A 121 -4.97 1.16 8.56
CA LEU A 121 -5.31 -0.15 8.00
C LEU A 121 -6.16 -0.01 6.74
N ASP A 122 -7.08 0.96 6.69
CA ASP A 122 -7.89 1.22 5.49
C ASP A 122 -7.02 1.75 4.35
N LEU A 123 -6.04 2.61 4.64
CA LEU A 123 -5.06 3.10 3.66
C LEU A 123 -4.19 1.95 3.11
N ARG A 124 -3.67 1.09 3.98
CA ARG A 124 -2.92 -0.10 3.56
C ARG A 124 -3.77 -1.05 2.71
N ARG A 125 -5.01 -1.28 3.09
CA ARG A 125 -5.94 -2.11 2.30
C ARG A 125 -6.19 -1.55 0.91
N ASP A 126 -6.31 -0.23 0.79
CA ASP A 126 -6.44 0.42 -0.51
C ASP A 126 -5.18 0.27 -1.36
N PHE A 127 -3.99 0.39 -0.76
CA PHE A 127 -2.75 0.08 -1.44
C PHE A 127 -2.75 -1.33 -2.00
N ILE A 128 -3.04 -2.33 -1.16
CA ILE A 128 -3.06 -3.74 -1.56
C ILE A 128 -4.07 -3.96 -2.69
N LEU A 129 -5.27 -3.40 -2.58
CA LEU A 129 -6.30 -3.53 -3.60
C LEU A 129 -5.85 -2.94 -4.95
N ARG A 130 -5.21 -1.76 -4.95
CA ARG A 130 -4.63 -1.16 -6.16
C ARG A 130 -3.53 -2.04 -6.76
N GLN A 131 -2.69 -2.68 -5.94
CA GLN A 131 -1.67 -3.60 -6.45
C GLN A 131 -2.30 -4.87 -7.04
N ILE A 132 -3.39 -5.40 -6.46
CA ILE A 132 -4.13 -6.53 -7.02
C ILE A 132 -4.75 -6.15 -8.37
N GLU A 133 -5.40 -4.99 -8.44
CA GLU A 133 -6.06 -4.49 -9.66
C GLU A 133 -5.06 -4.24 -10.79
N ALA A 134 -3.88 -3.69 -10.48
CA ALA A 134 -2.88 -3.30 -11.48
C ALA A 134 -1.92 -4.45 -11.88
N HIS A 135 -1.56 -5.32 -10.94
CA HIS A 135 -0.45 -6.26 -11.10
C HIS A 135 -0.78 -7.71 -10.70
N GLY A 136 -1.99 -7.95 -10.19
CA GLY A 136 -2.45 -9.27 -9.75
C GLY A 136 -1.98 -9.68 -8.36
N TRP A 137 -2.43 -10.88 -7.95
CA TRP A 137 -2.30 -11.38 -6.57
C TRP A 137 -0.87 -11.64 -6.12
N SER A 138 -0.04 -12.20 -7.02
CA SER A 138 1.36 -12.55 -6.69
C SER A 138 2.20 -11.31 -6.39
N TYR A 139 2.08 -10.29 -7.22
CA TYR A 139 2.79 -9.03 -7.00
C TYR A 139 2.30 -8.31 -5.74
N ALA A 140 0.97 -8.24 -5.54
CA ALA A 140 0.41 -7.66 -4.32
C ALA A 140 0.88 -8.37 -3.06
N ALA A 141 0.99 -9.71 -3.09
CA ALA A 141 1.54 -10.49 -1.99
C ALA A 141 3.01 -10.14 -1.73
N GLN A 142 3.82 -10.05 -2.77
CA GLN A 142 5.24 -9.71 -2.69
C GLN A 142 5.45 -8.34 -2.04
N VAL A 143 4.76 -7.29 -2.51
CA VAL A 143 4.97 -5.92 -2.00
C VAL A 143 4.28 -5.64 -0.67
N SER A 144 3.21 -6.39 -0.33
CA SER A 144 2.51 -6.22 0.95
C SER A 144 3.06 -7.08 2.09
N GLY A 145 3.80 -8.15 1.78
CA GLY A 145 4.23 -9.15 2.76
C GLY A 145 3.08 -10.01 3.29
N VAL A 146 1.94 -10.06 2.59
CA VAL A 146 0.77 -10.86 2.96
C VAL A 146 0.63 -12.01 1.97
N ALA A 147 0.44 -13.24 2.48
CA ALA A 147 0.30 -14.40 1.63
C ALA A 147 -0.85 -14.25 0.61
N ALA A 148 -0.63 -14.64 -0.65
CA ALA A 148 -1.62 -14.50 -1.72
C ALA A 148 -2.95 -15.19 -1.40
N ALA A 149 -2.94 -16.29 -0.66
CA ALA A 149 -4.15 -16.98 -0.20
C ALA A 149 -4.99 -16.10 0.74
N ALA A 150 -4.35 -15.43 1.70
CA ALA A 150 -5.01 -14.52 2.64
C ALA A 150 -5.55 -13.26 1.92
N LEU A 151 -4.81 -12.74 0.95
CA LEU A 151 -5.30 -11.64 0.11
C LEU A 151 -6.55 -12.04 -0.68
N ARG A 152 -6.57 -13.25 -1.25
CA ARG A 152 -7.75 -13.76 -1.97
C ARG A 152 -8.96 -13.91 -1.04
N GLU A 153 -8.76 -14.45 0.14
CA GLU A 153 -9.83 -14.58 1.15
C GLU A 153 -10.43 -13.22 1.50
N GLU A 154 -9.59 -12.20 1.73
CA GLU A 154 -10.04 -10.87 2.12
C GLU A 154 -10.66 -10.07 0.97
N PHE A 155 -10.03 -10.05 -0.21
CA PHE A 155 -10.38 -9.12 -1.28
C PHE A 155 -11.22 -9.71 -2.40
N LEU A 156 -11.17 -11.03 -2.66
CA LEU A 156 -11.92 -11.66 -3.74
C LEU A 156 -13.45 -11.43 -3.66
N PRO A 157 -14.11 -11.54 -2.49
CA PRO A 157 -15.54 -11.24 -2.39
C PRO A 157 -15.89 -9.81 -2.78
N ARG A 158 -15.00 -8.86 -2.50
CA ARG A 158 -15.17 -7.43 -2.79
C ARG A 158 -14.98 -7.12 -4.27
N LEU A 159 -13.95 -7.67 -4.89
CA LEU A 159 -13.70 -7.53 -6.31
C LEU A 159 -14.83 -8.13 -7.14
N ARG A 160 -15.39 -9.25 -6.70
CA ARG A 160 -16.59 -9.85 -7.31
C ARG A 160 -17.82 -8.96 -7.19
N ALA A 161 -18.05 -8.40 -6.00
CA ALA A 161 -19.18 -7.52 -5.74
C ALA A 161 -19.09 -6.19 -6.53
N ALA A 162 -17.88 -5.70 -6.76
CA ALA A 162 -17.61 -4.50 -7.57
C ALA A 162 -17.62 -4.74 -9.07
N ASN A 163 -17.79 -6.00 -9.51
CA ASN A 163 -17.72 -6.41 -10.92
C ASN A 163 -16.38 -6.03 -11.62
N THR A 164 -15.31 -5.94 -10.83
CA THR A 164 -13.97 -5.56 -11.31
C THR A 164 -13.12 -6.77 -11.69
N LEU A 165 -13.62 -7.98 -11.43
CA LEU A 165 -13.02 -9.20 -11.96
C LEU A 165 -13.57 -9.46 -13.37
N PRO A 166 -12.72 -9.85 -14.33
CA PRO A 166 -13.22 -10.33 -15.61
C PRO A 166 -14.19 -11.49 -15.39
N GLU A 167 -15.35 -11.46 -16.02
CA GLU A 167 -16.28 -12.58 -16.00
C GLU A 167 -15.58 -13.83 -16.51
N ALA A 168 -15.79 -14.96 -15.80
CA ALA A 168 -15.35 -16.24 -16.33
C ALA A 168 -15.96 -16.46 -17.72
N PRO A 169 -15.18 -16.89 -18.71
CA PRO A 169 -15.75 -17.29 -20.00
C PRO A 169 -16.87 -18.29 -19.75
N LYS A 170 -18.02 -18.07 -20.39
CA LYS A 170 -19.17 -18.99 -20.25
C LYS A 170 -18.73 -20.37 -20.68
N VAL A 171 -18.90 -21.36 -19.80
CA VAL A 171 -18.61 -22.77 -20.06
C VAL A 171 -19.29 -23.15 -21.38
N GLY A 172 -18.50 -23.52 -22.40
CA GLY A 172 -18.98 -23.84 -23.75
C GLY A 172 -18.35 -23.03 -24.89
N ARG A 173 -17.58 -21.98 -24.57
CA ARG A 173 -16.72 -21.29 -25.54
C ARG A 173 -15.27 -21.68 -25.30
N ASP A 174 -14.77 -22.67 -25.91
CA ASP A 174 -13.40 -23.11 -25.87
C ASP A 174 -12.86 -23.36 -24.42
N GLU A 175 -12.70 -24.65 -24.12
CA GLU A 175 -12.13 -25.13 -22.85
C GLU A 175 -10.75 -24.50 -22.56
N ARG A 176 -10.01 -24.12 -23.61
CA ARG A 176 -8.75 -23.37 -23.55
C ARG A 176 -8.89 -21.99 -22.99
N GLU A 177 -9.90 -21.21 -23.40
CA GLU A 177 -10.15 -19.86 -22.85
C GLU A 177 -10.53 -19.91 -21.37
N TYR A 178 -11.31 -20.93 -20.97
CA TYR A 178 -11.66 -21.15 -19.57
C TYR A 178 -10.42 -21.51 -18.73
N LEU A 179 -9.55 -22.37 -19.24
CA LEU A 179 -8.30 -22.74 -18.56
C LEU A 179 -7.34 -21.54 -18.45
N LEU A 180 -7.16 -20.76 -19.51
CA LEU A 180 -6.38 -19.53 -19.51
C LEU A 180 -6.94 -18.52 -18.52
N TRP A 181 -8.24 -18.30 -18.52
CA TRP A 181 -8.90 -17.44 -17.55
C TRP A 181 -8.65 -17.92 -16.10
N ARG A 182 -8.76 -19.22 -15.86
CA ARG A 182 -8.51 -19.83 -14.55
C ARG A 182 -7.05 -19.67 -14.11
N ILE A 183 -6.09 -19.83 -15.01
CA ILE A 183 -4.66 -19.62 -14.75
C ILE A 183 -4.39 -18.15 -14.42
N ILE A 184 -4.91 -17.21 -15.20
CA ILE A 184 -4.79 -15.77 -14.96
C ILE A 184 -5.35 -15.41 -13.58
N GLN A 185 -6.48 -16.00 -13.18
CA GLN A 185 -7.09 -15.75 -11.86
C GLN A 185 -6.34 -16.42 -10.71
N GLN A 186 -5.68 -17.54 -10.93
CA GLN A 186 -4.94 -18.27 -9.89
C GLN A 186 -3.51 -17.77 -9.71
N GLU A 187 -2.82 -17.43 -10.79
CA GLU A 187 -1.38 -17.10 -10.76
C GLU A 187 -1.10 -15.59 -10.78
N GLY A 188 -2.14 -14.76 -11.01
CA GLY A 188 -1.96 -13.35 -11.31
C GLY A 188 -1.12 -13.16 -12.58
N SER A 189 -1.46 -12.22 -13.42
CA SER A 189 -0.87 -12.00 -14.74
C SER A 189 0.66 -11.85 -14.71
N SER A 190 1.40 -12.94 -14.54
CA SER A 190 2.82 -12.96 -14.83
C SER A 190 3.01 -13.31 -16.31
N PRO A 191 3.67 -12.45 -17.10
CA PRO A 191 4.00 -12.77 -18.51
C PRO A 191 4.79 -14.08 -18.66
N ALA A 192 5.50 -14.51 -17.61
CA ALA A 192 6.25 -15.78 -17.61
C ALA A 192 5.36 -17.03 -17.63
N GLY A 193 4.13 -16.95 -17.12
CA GLY A 193 3.19 -18.08 -17.16
C GLY A 193 2.61 -18.33 -18.56
N LEU A 194 2.52 -17.29 -19.40
CA LEU A 194 2.01 -17.41 -20.78
C LEU A 194 3.04 -17.98 -21.75
N ALA A 195 4.34 -17.83 -21.49
CA ALA A 195 5.41 -18.29 -22.37
C ALA A 195 5.62 -19.83 -22.36
N LEU A 196 5.09 -20.53 -21.38
CA LEU A 196 5.22 -21.99 -21.24
C LEU A 196 4.18 -22.79 -22.08
N TRP A 197 3.22 -22.10 -22.72
CA TRP A 197 2.10 -22.74 -23.44
C TRP A 197 1.99 -22.33 -24.92
N MET A 198 2.97 -21.57 -25.44
CA MET A 198 3.16 -21.34 -26.87
C MET A 198 4.22 -22.31 -27.43
#